data_924f22e0cc1517f65d7a81e6e82c2bb0
#
_entry.id   924f22e0cc1517f65d7a81e6e82c2bb0
#
_cell.length_a   1.000
_cell.length_b   1.000
_cell.length_c   1.000
_cell.angle_alpha   90.00
_cell.angle_beta   90.00
_cell.angle_gamma   90.00
#
_symmetry.space_group_name_H-M   'P 1'
#
loop_
_entity.id
_entity.type
_entity.pdbx_description
1 polymer ?
#
loop_
_entity_poly.entity_id
_entity_poly.type
_entity_poly.pdbx_seq_one_letter_code
_entity_poly.pdbx_strand_id
1 'polypeptide(L)'
;AQALCDYTAQGGTVVVTYWTGVVDESDLCYLGDTPYGLTDLLGLRREEIDALYDGETCHCAATDDGAMEADGSILCEVAALNDTDPATPLMLYAEDYYAGCPAVAVHAFGKGQAYYLASRFNADFYNDFYAQVCEKAGLQPAWPEQLPAGVLATRRGDFVFMQNCNDHSVDIDGVELEKYSTRLVQLEPVDEDDES
;
A
#
# COMPACT_ATOMS: atom_id res chain seq x y z
N ALA A 1 -1.71 -1.56 -17.82
CA ALA A 1 -3.02 -1.64 -17.19
C ALA A 1 -3.59 -3.08 -17.25
N GLN A 2 -3.75 -3.71 -18.44
CA GLN A 2 -4.42 -5.01 -18.60
C GLN A 2 -3.86 -6.11 -17.68
N ALA A 3 -2.53 -6.24 -17.56
CA ALA A 3 -1.92 -7.25 -16.70
C ALA A 3 -2.29 -7.09 -15.20
N LEU A 4 -2.48 -5.87 -14.72
CA LEU A 4 -2.96 -5.61 -13.36
C LEU A 4 -4.44 -6.02 -13.21
N CYS A 5 -5.28 -5.71 -14.19
CA CYS A 5 -6.67 -6.14 -14.20
C CYS A 5 -6.78 -7.67 -14.19
N ASP A 6 -6.02 -8.36 -15.06
CA ASP A 6 -6.02 -9.82 -15.15
C ASP A 6 -5.52 -10.47 -13.84
N TYR A 7 -4.47 -9.92 -13.23
CA TYR A 7 -3.93 -10.38 -11.96
C TYR A 7 -4.95 -10.23 -10.82
N THR A 8 -5.58 -9.06 -10.72
CA THR A 8 -6.58 -8.80 -9.67
C THR A 8 -7.83 -9.66 -9.89
N ALA A 9 -8.31 -9.78 -11.13
CA ALA A 9 -9.48 -10.60 -11.44
C ALA A 9 -9.30 -12.09 -11.05
N GLN A 10 -8.07 -12.59 -11.03
CA GLN A 10 -7.72 -13.96 -10.62
C GLN A 10 -7.55 -14.13 -9.10
N GLY A 11 -7.64 -13.08 -8.32
CA GLY A 11 -7.53 -13.11 -6.85
C GLY A 11 -6.33 -12.35 -6.29
N GLY A 12 -5.59 -11.63 -7.15
CA GLY A 12 -4.47 -10.80 -6.71
C GLY A 12 -4.92 -9.55 -5.96
N THR A 13 -4.03 -9.03 -5.11
CA THR A 13 -4.20 -7.74 -4.45
C THR A 13 -3.24 -6.72 -5.06
N VAL A 14 -3.76 -5.57 -5.47
CA VAL A 14 -3.00 -4.47 -6.08
C VAL A 14 -3.18 -3.20 -5.27
N VAL A 15 -2.10 -2.47 -5.04
CA VAL A 15 -2.13 -1.11 -4.48
C VAL A 15 -1.62 -0.16 -5.55
N VAL A 16 -2.46 0.79 -5.92
CA VAL A 16 -2.17 1.86 -6.87
C VAL A 16 -2.06 3.17 -6.10
N THR A 17 -1.00 3.91 -6.34
CA THR A 17 -0.78 5.20 -5.67
C THR A 17 -1.06 6.35 -6.63
N TYR A 18 -1.14 7.54 -6.07
CA TYR A 18 -1.24 8.80 -6.80
C TYR A 18 -0.22 8.87 -7.97
N TRP A 19 -0.48 9.73 -8.92
CA TRP A 19 0.34 9.95 -10.12
C TRP A 19 0.44 8.75 -11.09
N THR A 20 -0.37 7.72 -10.88
CA THR A 20 -0.41 6.54 -11.77
C THR A 20 -1.28 6.82 -12.99
N GLY A 21 -0.86 6.32 -14.14
CA GLY A 21 -1.65 6.36 -15.39
C GLY A 21 -1.95 7.78 -15.89
N VAL A 22 -1.03 8.72 -15.69
CA VAL A 22 -1.17 10.13 -16.11
C VAL A 22 -0.73 10.33 -17.54
N VAL A 23 0.37 9.70 -17.94
CA VAL A 23 1.02 9.88 -19.23
C VAL A 23 1.27 8.56 -19.95
N ASP A 24 1.42 8.62 -21.26
CA ASP A 24 1.83 7.50 -22.13
C ASP A 24 3.36 7.33 -22.16
N GLU A 25 3.85 6.43 -23.01
CA GLU A 25 5.28 6.15 -23.22
C GLU A 25 6.07 7.32 -23.82
N SER A 26 5.41 8.37 -24.27
CA SER A 26 5.99 9.58 -24.82
C SER A 26 5.87 10.79 -23.88
N ASP A 27 5.49 10.55 -22.63
CA ASP A 27 5.19 11.59 -21.63
C ASP A 27 4.03 12.52 -22.02
N LEU A 28 3.16 12.09 -22.93
CA LEU A 28 1.92 12.81 -23.24
C LEU A 28 0.81 12.43 -22.27
N CYS A 29 0.13 13.41 -21.69
CA CYS A 29 -1.01 13.16 -20.83
C CYS A 29 -2.12 12.45 -21.60
N TYR A 30 -2.67 11.42 -20.98
CA TYR A 30 -3.88 10.78 -21.51
C TYR A 30 -5.04 11.76 -21.53
N LEU A 31 -5.82 11.69 -22.61
CA LEU A 31 -7.09 12.41 -22.73
C LEU A 31 -8.23 11.48 -22.28
N GLY A 32 -8.96 11.90 -21.27
CA GLY A 32 -10.08 11.14 -20.70
C GLY A 32 -9.82 10.70 -19.26
N ASP A 33 -10.54 9.67 -18.84
CA ASP A 33 -10.52 9.22 -17.46
C ASP A 33 -9.17 8.63 -17.06
N THR A 34 -8.70 9.05 -15.91
CA THR A 34 -7.44 8.58 -15.31
C THR A 34 -7.70 8.07 -13.88
N PRO A 35 -6.87 7.15 -13.36
CA PRO A 35 -5.68 6.50 -13.94
C PRO A 35 -6.02 5.69 -15.20
N TYR A 36 -5.37 6.02 -16.31
CA TYR A 36 -5.73 5.49 -17.62
C TYR A 36 -5.68 3.95 -17.67
N GLY A 37 -6.81 3.36 -18.10
CA GLY A 37 -6.99 1.92 -18.20
C GLY A 37 -7.11 1.18 -16.87
N LEU A 38 -7.27 1.90 -15.75
CA LEU A 38 -7.41 1.34 -14.40
C LEU A 38 -8.69 1.82 -13.68
N THR A 39 -9.50 2.68 -14.30
CA THR A 39 -10.68 3.25 -13.66
C THR A 39 -11.71 2.18 -13.27
N ASP A 40 -11.91 1.17 -14.10
CA ASP A 40 -12.80 0.04 -13.78
C ASP A 40 -12.20 -0.85 -12.67
N LEU A 41 -10.87 -1.11 -12.74
CA LEU A 41 -10.16 -1.86 -11.70
C LEU A 41 -10.26 -1.18 -10.33
N LEU A 42 -10.19 0.14 -10.31
CA LEU A 42 -10.17 0.94 -9.08
C LEU A 42 -11.55 1.37 -8.60
N GLY A 43 -12.60 1.23 -9.42
CA GLY A 43 -13.95 1.68 -9.09
C GLY A 43 -14.09 3.19 -8.91
N LEU A 44 -13.12 3.95 -9.44
CA LEU A 44 -13.06 5.42 -9.36
C LEU A 44 -12.29 6.01 -10.55
N ARG A 45 -12.46 7.32 -10.75
CA ARG A 45 -11.66 8.10 -11.69
C ARG A 45 -11.11 9.36 -10.99
N ARG A 46 -9.93 9.78 -11.37
CA ARG A 46 -9.37 11.05 -10.93
C ARG A 46 -9.91 12.18 -11.80
N GLU A 47 -10.41 13.23 -11.18
CA GLU A 47 -10.93 14.41 -11.87
C GLU A 47 -9.93 15.57 -11.84
N GLU A 48 -9.18 15.74 -10.73
CA GLU A 48 -8.29 16.86 -10.53
C GLU A 48 -7.07 16.46 -9.68
N ILE A 49 -6.03 17.26 -9.72
CA ILE A 49 -4.85 17.15 -8.85
C ILE A 49 -4.64 18.53 -8.20
N ASP A 50 -4.71 18.57 -6.88
CA ASP A 50 -4.32 19.71 -6.08
C ASP A 50 -2.89 19.53 -5.57
N ALA A 51 -2.00 20.44 -5.94
CA ALA A 51 -0.59 20.41 -5.54
C ALA A 51 -0.41 21.25 -4.27
N LEU A 52 0.07 20.60 -3.21
CA LEU A 52 0.34 21.25 -1.93
C LEU A 52 1.74 21.87 -1.92
N TYR A 53 1.88 23.06 -1.31
CA TYR A 53 3.18 23.69 -1.09
C TYR A 53 4.00 22.95 -0.01
N ASP A 54 5.29 23.22 0.03
CA ASP A 54 6.20 22.65 1.02
C ASP A 54 5.71 22.91 2.45
N GLY A 55 5.45 21.83 3.19
CA GLY A 55 4.96 21.87 4.56
C GLY A 55 3.44 21.99 4.71
N GLU A 56 2.70 22.12 3.62
CA GLU A 56 1.25 21.98 3.64
C GLU A 56 0.83 20.51 3.67
N THR A 57 -0.25 20.26 4.39
CA THR A 57 -0.88 18.94 4.48
C THR A 57 -2.39 19.09 4.39
N CYS A 58 -3.06 18.02 3.96
CA CYS A 58 -4.50 17.91 3.99
C CYS A 58 -4.89 16.73 4.88
N HIS A 59 -5.68 16.99 5.92
CA HIS A 59 -6.12 15.97 6.84
C HIS A 59 -7.10 14.99 6.17
N CYS A 60 -6.89 13.68 6.40
CA CYS A 60 -7.72 12.60 5.91
C CYS A 60 -8.23 11.78 7.09
N ALA A 61 -9.55 11.65 7.18
CA ALA A 61 -10.23 10.94 8.24
C ALA A 61 -10.78 9.60 7.74
N ALA A 62 -10.78 8.60 8.61
CA ALA A 62 -11.40 7.32 8.32
C ALA A 62 -12.91 7.42 8.14
N THR A 63 -13.48 6.48 7.38
CA THR A 63 -14.93 6.36 7.20
C THR A 63 -15.61 5.62 8.35
N ASP A 64 -14.88 4.84 9.14
CA ASP A 64 -15.37 4.03 10.26
C ASP A 64 -14.69 4.44 11.57
N ASP A 65 -15.38 4.21 12.70
CA ASP A 65 -14.86 4.46 14.05
C ASP A 65 -13.64 3.57 14.38
N GLY A 66 -12.46 4.17 14.45
CA GLY A 66 -11.21 3.53 14.90
C GLY A 66 -10.27 3.10 13.78
N ALA A 67 -10.54 3.51 12.57
CA ALA A 67 -9.65 3.30 11.45
C ALA A 67 -8.55 4.39 11.37
N MET A 68 -7.67 4.25 10.38
CA MET A 68 -6.50 5.08 10.17
C MET A 68 -6.87 6.55 9.90
N GLU A 69 -6.13 7.46 10.55
CA GLU A 69 -6.08 8.87 10.20
C GLU A 69 -4.68 9.21 9.69
N ALA A 70 -4.58 10.09 8.73
CA ALA A 70 -3.30 10.55 8.22
C ALA A 70 -3.43 11.88 7.50
N ASP A 71 -2.30 12.57 7.36
CA ASP A 71 -2.22 13.77 6.57
C ASP A 71 -1.60 13.47 5.20
N GLY A 72 -2.31 13.84 4.15
CA GLY A 72 -1.79 13.86 2.79
C GLY A 72 -0.81 15.00 2.59
N SER A 73 0.22 14.79 1.79
CA SER A 73 1.27 15.77 1.49
C SER A 73 1.69 15.73 0.03
N ILE A 74 2.34 16.78 -0.45
CA ILE A 74 2.82 16.98 -1.82
C ILE A 74 1.67 17.24 -2.80
N LEU A 75 0.68 16.35 -2.85
CA LEU A 75 -0.50 16.51 -3.69
C LEU A 75 -1.68 15.70 -3.15
N CYS A 76 -2.88 16.15 -3.50
CA CYS A 76 -4.13 15.45 -3.28
C CYS A 76 -4.81 15.23 -4.64
N GLU A 77 -5.04 13.99 -5.03
CA GLU A 77 -5.84 13.68 -6.21
C GLU A 77 -7.32 13.66 -5.84
N VAL A 78 -8.09 14.49 -6.49
CA VAL A 78 -9.55 14.55 -6.30
C VAL A 78 -10.17 13.45 -7.16
N ALA A 79 -10.71 12.44 -6.51
CA ALA A 79 -11.30 11.28 -7.18
C ALA A 79 -12.82 11.26 -7.02
N ALA A 80 -13.50 10.87 -8.09
CA ALA A 80 -14.92 10.54 -8.07
C ALA A 80 -15.12 9.04 -8.19
N LEU A 81 -16.07 8.51 -7.42
CA LEU A 81 -16.46 7.11 -7.50
C LEU A 81 -17.19 6.82 -8.82
N ASN A 82 -17.04 5.61 -9.36
CA ASN A 82 -17.78 5.18 -10.55
C ASN A 82 -19.28 5.01 -10.23
N ASP A 83 -20.14 5.33 -11.19
CA ASP A 83 -21.59 5.30 -10.99
C ASP A 83 -22.17 3.87 -10.85
N THR A 84 -21.58 2.90 -11.53
CA THR A 84 -22.13 1.53 -11.65
C THR A 84 -21.45 0.50 -10.75
N ASP A 85 -20.15 0.69 -10.49
CA ASP A 85 -19.34 -0.23 -9.68
C ASP A 85 -18.32 0.61 -8.89
N PRO A 86 -18.77 1.30 -7.82
CA PRO A 86 -17.94 2.22 -7.07
C PRO A 86 -17.00 1.53 -6.09
N ALA A 87 -15.80 2.08 -5.93
CA ALA A 87 -14.94 1.73 -4.81
C ALA A 87 -15.60 2.07 -3.47
N THR A 88 -15.17 1.38 -2.42
CA THR A 88 -15.50 1.72 -1.04
C THR A 88 -14.43 2.64 -0.48
N PRO A 89 -14.74 3.87 -0.11
CA PRO A 89 -13.80 4.76 0.58
C PRO A 89 -13.42 4.18 1.95
N LEU A 90 -12.12 4.19 2.25
CA LEU A 90 -11.57 3.86 3.56
C LEU A 90 -11.22 5.12 4.36
N MET A 91 -10.77 6.16 3.64
CA MET A 91 -10.51 7.49 4.18
C MET A 91 -11.01 8.54 3.21
N LEU A 92 -11.47 9.65 3.76
CA LEU A 92 -11.93 10.83 3.02
C LEU A 92 -11.05 12.03 3.38
N TYR A 93 -10.84 12.93 2.43
CA TYR A 93 -10.31 14.25 2.75
C TYR A 93 -11.29 14.97 3.69
N ALA A 94 -10.78 15.54 4.77
CA ALA A 94 -11.58 16.24 5.77
C ALA A 94 -11.59 17.75 5.57
N GLU A 95 -10.71 18.26 4.73
CA GLU A 95 -10.43 19.68 4.52
C GLU A 95 -10.49 20.03 3.05
N ASP A 96 -10.46 21.34 2.78
CA ASP A 96 -10.46 21.95 1.47
C ASP A 96 -11.77 21.76 0.66
N TYR A 97 -11.80 22.26 -0.59
CA TYR A 97 -12.99 22.21 -1.46
C TYR A 97 -13.36 20.78 -1.89
N TYR A 98 -12.43 19.84 -1.78
CA TYR A 98 -12.63 18.42 -2.05
C TYR A 98 -12.91 17.58 -0.79
N ALA A 99 -13.22 18.21 0.35
CA ALA A 99 -13.62 17.48 1.55
C ALA A 99 -14.78 16.52 1.24
N GLY A 100 -14.64 15.27 1.71
CA GLY A 100 -15.58 14.19 1.40
C GLY A 100 -15.23 13.36 0.17
N CYS A 101 -14.24 13.75 -0.64
CA CYS A 101 -13.71 12.90 -1.71
C CYS A 101 -12.81 11.80 -1.15
N PRO A 102 -12.71 10.62 -1.80
CA PRO A 102 -11.86 9.53 -1.36
C PRO A 102 -10.37 9.89 -1.37
N ALA A 103 -9.69 9.77 -0.22
CA ALA A 103 -8.25 9.85 -0.08
C ALA A 103 -7.59 8.47 -0.14
N VAL A 104 -8.28 7.44 0.41
CA VAL A 104 -7.94 6.02 0.28
C VAL A 104 -9.21 5.25 -0.01
N ALA A 105 -9.17 4.36 -0.98
CA ALA A 105 -10.31 3.53 -1.36
C ALA A 105 -9.88 2.10 -1.66
N VAL A 106 -10.83 1.16 -1.55
CA VAL A 106 -10.68 -0.23 -1.96
C VAL A 106 -11.82 -0.63 -2.89
N HIS A 107 -11.50 -1.39 -3.91
CA HIS A 107 -12.47 -1.94 -4.86
C HIS A 107 -12.28 -3.44 -5.01
N ALA A 108 -13.39 -4.19 -4.96
CA ALA A 108 -13.41 -5.62 -5.27
C ALA A 108 -13.46 -5.79 -6.78
N PHE A 109 -12.49 -6.47 -7.38
CA PHE A 109 -12.43 -6.68 -8.81
C PHE A 109 -12.20 -8.16 -9.13
N GLY A 110 -13.21 -8.80 -9.69
CA GLY A 110 -13.21 -10.25 -9.91
C GLY A 110 -13.12 -11.02 -8.60
N LYS A 111 -12.00 -11.73 -8.37
CA LYS A 111 -11.73 -12.47 -7.13
C LYS A 111 -10.78 -11.74 -6.19
N GLY A 112 -10.20 -10.64 -6.61
CA GLY A 112 -9.18 -9.89 -5.89
C GLY A 112 -9.64 -8.52 -5.44
N GLN A 113 -8.68 -7.69 -5.05
CA GLN A 113 -8.91 -6.34 -4.54
C GLN A 113 -7.89 -5.35 -5.11
N ALA A 114 -8.35 -4.15 -5.39
CA ALA A 114 -7.50 -3.03 -5.78
C ALA A 114 -7.68 -1.88 -4.78
N TYR A 115 -6.55 -1.38 -4.25
CA TYR A 115 -6.52 -0.22 -3.38
C TYR A 115 -6.01 0.99 -4.15
N TYR A 116 -6.53 2.15 -3.82
CA TYR A 116 -6.06 3.42 -4.36
C TYR A 116 -5.72 4.40 -3.24
N LEU A 117 -4.51 4.98 -3.30
CA LEU A 117 -4.03 6.00 -2.40
C LEU A 117 -3.86 7.31 -3.19
N ALA A 118 -4.77 8.25 -2.96
CA ALA A 118 -4.88 9.48 -3.75
C ALA A 118 -3.92 10.60 -3.30
N SER A 119 -3.13 10.37 -2.25
CA SER A 119 -2.13 11.31 -1.75
C SER A 119 -0.89 10.58 -1.25
N ARG A 120 0.16 11.33 -0.94
CA ARG A 120 1.33 10.82 -0.24
C ARG A 120 1.12 10.95 1.27
N PHE A 121 1.17 9.84 1.97
CA PHE A 121 1.06 9.76 3.42
C PHE A 121 2.43 9.60 4.09
N ASN A 122 2.46 9.65 5.42
CA ASN A 122 3.66 9.44 6.22
C ASN A 122 4.01 7.93 6.37
N ALA A 123 5.18 7.64 6.96
CA ALA A 123 5.65 6.27 7.12
C ALA A 123 4.78 5.43 8.06
N ASP A 124 4.24 6.04 9.12
CA ASP A 124 3.40 5.34 10.09
C ASP A 124 2.11 4.84 9.43
N PHE A 125 1.46 5.71 8.64
CA PHE A 125 0.31 5.30 7.83
C PHE A 125 0.65 4.13 6.90
N TYR A 126 1.76 4.20 6.15
CA TYR A 126 2.11 3.11 5.24
C TYR A 126 2.39 1.79 5.97
N ASN A 127 3.02 1.82 7.14
CA ASN A 127 3.25 0.63 7.95
C ASN A 127 1.94 -0.03 8.34
N ASP A 128 0.99 0.74 8.88
CA ASP A 128 -0.31 0.23 9.32
C ASP A 128 -1.18 -0.22 8.14
N PHE A 129 -1.18 0.55 7.05
CA PHE A 129 -1.93 0.23 5.84
C PHE A 129 -1.43 -1.07 5.20
N TYR A 130 -0.12 -1.20 4.97
CA TYR A 130 0.41 -2.42 4.36
C TYR A 130 0.34 -3.64 5.28
N ALA A 131 0.41 -3.47 6.61
CA ALA A 131 0.16 -4.56 7.55
C ALA A 131 -1.26 -5.13 7.35
N GLN A 132 -2.28 -4.27 7.29
CA GLN A 132 -3.66 -4.69 7.06
C GLN A 132 -3.87 -5.30 5.67
N VAL A 133 -3.27 -4.72 4.62
CA VAL A 133 -3.37 -5.26 3.25
C VAL A 133 -2.72 -6.64 3.16
N CYS A 134 -1.54 -6.82 3.76
CA CYS A 134 -0.84 -8.11 3.79
C CYS A 134 -1.63 -9.17 4.55
N GLU A 135 -2.19 -8.81 5.71
CA GLU A 135 -3.05 -9.71 6.49
C GLU A 135 -4.27 -10.17 5.68
N LYS A 136 -5.00 -9.22 5.07
CA LYS A 136 -6.16 -9.53 4.21
C LYS A 136 -5.80 -10.36 2.97
N ALA A 137 -4.59 -10.17 2.44
CA ALA A 137 -4.07 -10.95 1.32
C ALA A 137 -3.52 -12.33 1.75
N GLY A 138 -3.55 -12.66 3.05
CA GLY A 138 -3.04 -13.93 3.59
C GLY A 138 -1.52 -14.07 3.50
N LEU A 139 -0.79 -12.95 3.39
CA LEU A 139 0.66 -12.97 3.31
C LEU A 139 1.27 -13.19 4.69
N GLN A 140 2.23 -14.09 4.76
CA GLN A 140 3.00 -14.33 5.98
C GLN A 140 4.27 -13.48 5.97
N PRO A 141 4.68 -12.89 7.10
CA PRO A 141 5.93 -12.15 7.19
C PRO A 141 7.13 -13.08 6.96
N ALA A 142 8.21 -12.50 6.47
CA ALA A 142 9.47 -13.24 6.26
C ALA A 142 10.10 -13.71 7.59
N TRP A 143 9.80 -13.03 8.70
CA TRP A 143 10.18 -13.36 10.06
C TRP A 143 8.94 -13.26 10.96
N PRO A 144 8.70 -14.22 11.87
CA PRO A 144 7.43 -14.30 12.60
C PRO A 144 7.24 -13.18 13.63
N GLU A 145 8.33 -12.63 14.18
CA GLU A 145 8.28 -11.59 15.19
C GLU A 145 8.54 -10.21 14.58
N GLN A 146 8.17 -9.19 15.33
CA GLN A 146 8.41 -7.81 14.92
C GLN A 146 9.90 -7.50 14.89
N LEU A 147 10.40 -7.12 13.74
CA LEU A 147 11.80 -6.72 13.58
C LEU A 147 12.04 -5.32 14.14
N PRO A 148 13.21 -5.08 14.76
CA PRO A 148 13.63 -3.74 15.15
C PRO A 148 13.70 -2.77 13.96
N ALA A 149 13.50 -1.49 14.23
CA ALA A 149 13.63 -0.45 13.20
C ALA A 149 14.98 -0.54 12.48
N GLY A 150 14.98 -0.37 11.17
CA GLY A 150 16.17 -0.46 10.33
C GLY A 150 16.68 -1.88 10.06
N VAL A 151 15.95 -2.91 10.48
CA VAL A 151 16.21 -4.31 10.10
C VAL A 151 15.18 -4.76 9.08
N LEU A 152 15.65 -5.39 8.01
CA LEU A 152 14.84 -5.95 6.93
C LEU A 152 15.02 -7.46 6.88
N ALA A 153 13.95 -8.18 6.57
CA ALA A 153 14.00 -9.61 6.32
C ALA A 153 13.38 -9.93 4.95
N THR A 154 14.01 -10.86 4.24
CA THR A 154 13.50 -11.39 2.97
C THR A 154 13.61 -12.90 2.97
N ARG A 155 12.50 -13.60 2.76
CA ARG A 155 12.49 -15.07 2.73
C ARG A 155 12.64 -15.60 1.30
N ARG A 156 13.44 -16.65 1.17
CA ARG A 156 13.61 -17.45 -0.05
C ARG A 156 13.67 -18.95 0.32
N GLY A 157 12.55 -19.65 0.11
CA GLY A 157 12.40 -21.02 0.58
C GLY A 157 12.58 -21.11 2.10
N ASP A 158 13.51 -21.95 2.53
CA ASP A 158 13.82 -22.17 3.96
C ASP A 158 14.86 -21.20 4.52
N PHE A 159 15.25 -20.18 3.74
CA PHE A 159 16.24 -19.20 4.15
C PHE A 159 15.63 -17.82 4.30
N VAL A 160 16.07 -17.12 5.36
CA VAL A 160 15.77 -15.71 5.58
C VAL A 160 17.09 -14.91 5.51
N PHE A 161 17.09 -13.90 4.66
CA PHE A 161 18.14 -12.89 4.58
C PHE A 161 17.76 -11.74 5.49
N MET A 162 18.49 -11.56 6.58
CA MET A 162 18.34 -10.44 7.49
C MET A 162 19.37 -9.37 7.18
N GLN A 163 18.95 -8.12 7.06
CA GLN A 163 19.81 -6.97 6.78
C GLN A 163 19.66 -5.94 7.90
N ASN A 164 20.76 -5.64 8.57
CA ASN A 164 20.81 -4.54 9.52
C ASN A 164 21.31 -3.27 8.80
N CYS A 165 20.41 -2.31 8.60
CA CYS A 165 20.71 -1.01 8.00
C CYS A 165 21.13 0.06 9.04
N ASN A 166 21.24 -0.31 10.32
CA ASN A 166 21.63 0.60 11.40
C ASN A 166 23.16 0.73 11.49
N ASP A 167 23.60 1.81 12.11
CA ASP A 167 25.00 2.10 12.42
C ASP A 167 25.50 1.41 13.72
N HIS A 168 24.67 0.57 14.32
CA HIS A 168 24.93 -0.22 15.53
C HIS A 168 24.49 -1.68 15.34
N SER A 169 24.98 -2.57 16.20
CA SER A 169 24.58 -3.97 16.21
C SER A 169 23.18 -4.13 16.79
N VAL A 170 22.43 -5.11 16.30
CA VAL A 170 21.08 -5.48 16.75
C VAL A 170 21.04 -6.98 17.03
N ASP A 171 20.41 -7.38 18.13
CA ASP A 171 20.12 -8.78 18.43
C ASP A 171 18.65 -9.09 18.07
N ILE A 172 18.43 -10.20 17.38
CA ILE A 172 17.10 -10.70 17.03
C ILE A 172 17.08 -12.17 17.43
N ASP A 173 16.40 -12.48 18.54
CA ASP A 173 16.22 -13.86 19.05
C ASP A 173 17.54 -14.61 19.20
N GLY A 174 18.58 -13.93 19.69
CA GLY A 174 19.92 -14.49 19.87
C GLY A 174 20.76 -14.53 18.58
N VAL A 175 20.26 -13.96 17.48
CA VAL A 175 21.01 -13.74 16.24
C VAL A 175 21.58 -12.32 16.24
N GLU A 176 22.86 -12.17 16.56
CA GLU A 176 23.52 -10.87 16.48
C GLU A 176 23.78 -10.49 15.01
N LEU A 177 23.30 -9.31 14.64
CA LEU A 177 23.54 -8.64 13.36
C LEU A 177 24.44 -7.43 13.62
N GLU A 178 25.66 -7.48 13.13
CA GLU A 178 26.56 -6.33 13.18
C GLU A 178 25.99 -5.15 12.38
N LYS A 179 26.48 -3.95 12.65
CA LYS A 179 26.11 -2.75 11.89
C LYS A 179 26.37 -2.95 10.40
N TYR A 180 25.40 -2.51 9.57
CA TYR A 180 25.47 -2.57 8.10
C TYR A 180 25.81 -3.97 7.56
N SER A 181 25.35 -5.01 8.25
CA SER A 181 25.63 -6.40 7.87
C SER A 181 24.38 -7.12 7.33
N THR A 182 24.64 -8.21 6.64
CA THR A 182 23.61 -9.17 6.20
C THR A 182 23.92 -10.54 6.78
N ARG A 183 22.92 -11.23 7.28
CA ARG A 183 23.03 -12.60 7.76
C ARG A 183 21.99 -13.49 7.10
N LEU A 184 22.41 -14.70 6.72
CA LEU A 184 21.55 -15.76 6.24
C LEU A 184 21.18 -16.66 7.42
N VAL A 185 19.89 -16.80 7.66
CA VAL A 185 19.33 -17.71 8.68
C VAL A 185 18.55 -18.80 7.97
N GLN A 186 18.82 -20.06 8.31
CA GLN A 186 18.01 -21.17 7.85
C GLN A 186 16.88 -21.40 8.85
N LEU A 187 15.64 -21.37 8.37
CA LEU A 187 14.48 -21.73 9.18
C LEU A 187 14.46 -23.25 9.38
N GLU A 188 14.12 -23.68 10.58
CA GLU A 188 13.82 -25.09 10.79
C GLU A 188 12.55 -25.47 10.02
N PRO A 189 12.47 -26.67 9.42
CA PRO A 189 11.25 -27.14 8.80
C PRO A 189 10.12 -27.12 9.85
N VAL A 190 8.98 -26.55 9.52
CA VAL A 190 7.78 -26.71 10.35
C VAL A 190 7.38 -28.18 10.20
N ASP A 191 7.46 -28.95 11.28
CA ASP A 191 6.96 -30.32 11.30
C ASP A 191 5.44 -30.27 11.05
N GLU A 192 4.99 -30.80 9.90
CA GLU A 192 3.57 -30.86 9.49
C GLU A 192 2.74 -31.87 10.33
N ASP A 193 3.26 -32.39 11.44
CA ASP A 193 2.68 -33.50 12.20
C ASP A 193 1.77 -33.10 13.38
N ASP A 194 1.34 -31.83 13.52
CA ASP A 194 0.52 -31.40 14.67
C ASP A 194 -0.95 -31.07 14.32
N GLU A 195 -1.48 -31.57 13.18
CA GLU A 195 -2.93 -31.63 12.93
C GLU A 195 -3.43 -33.07 13.02
N SER A 196 -3.70 -33.52 14.26
CA SER A 196 -4.42 -34.77 14.54
C SER A 196 -5.69 -34.49 15.35
#